data_6782feebbb40ba5f60c2e9a04c0b9b2a
#
_entry.id   6782feebbb40ba5f60c2e9a04c0b9b2a
#
_cell.length_a   1.000
_cell.length_b   1.000
_cell.length_c   1.000
_cell.angle_alpha   90.00
_cell.angle_beta   90.00
_cell.angle_gamma   90.00
#
_symmetry.space_group_name_H-M   'P 1'
#
loop_
_entity.id
_entity.type
_entity.pdbx_description
1 polymer ?
#
loop_
_entity_poly.entity_id
_entity_poly.type
_entity_poly.pdbx_seq_one_letter_code
_entity_poly.pdbx_strand_id
1 'polypeptide(L)'
;MKLLKYILIAIVFATTAGEAFGQVKVLSGKVTEMFGATAEPMVGVNVNILNSQNRSLGGTITNMDGIYNLKVPNENNLTIVFSYIGMKTQRIKYNGQTKLNITMKDDTQSINEVVISGKRIERNDMGISSREQSSATQKVNMEDLVAIAPVTSIEDALQGQLGGVDIVLG
;
A
#
# COMPACT_ATOMS: atom_id res chain seq x y z
N MET A 1 -39.77 62.44 -25.28
CA MET A 1 -39.06 62.56 -24.03
C MET A 1 -39.22 61.35 -23.08
N LYS A 2 -40.36 60.66 -23.05
CA LYS A 2 -40.59 59.48 -22.18
C LYS A 2 -39.77 58.25 -22.65
N LEU A 3 -39.72 58.00 -23.96
CA LEU A 3 -38.99 56.88 -24.54
C LEU A 3 -37.48 56.95 -24.29
N LEU A 4 -36.91 58.14 -24.35
CA LEU A 4 -35.49 58.40 -24.08
C LEU A 4 -35.10 58.06 -22.62
N LYS A 5 -36.00 58.36 -21.65
CA LYS A 5 -35.80 57.97 -20.26
C LYS A 5 -35.76 56.47 -20.02
N TYR A 6 -36.61 55.70 -20.72
CA TYR A 6 -36.59 54.24 -20.59
C TYR A 6 -35.37 53.59 -21.25
N ILE A 7 -34.87 54.15 -22.34
CA ILE A 7 -33.64 53.73 -22.98
C ILE A 7 -32.44 54.00 -22.04
N LEU A 8 -32.42 55.15 -21.41
CA LEU A 8 -31.34 55.50 -20.50
C LEU A 8 -31.34 54.63 -19.24
N ILE A 9 -32.51 54.26 -18.69
CA ILE A 9 -32.65 53.31 -17.57
C ILE A 9 -32.21 51.89 -17.99
N ALA A 10 -32.58 51.47 -19.21
CA ALA A 10 -32.17 50.15 -19.71
C ALA A 10 -30.66 50.02 -19.91
N ILE A 11 -29.99 51.10 -20.33
CA ILE A 11 -28.52 51.15 -20.47
C ILE A 11 -27.85 51.11 -19.09
N VAL A 12 -28.36 51.83 -18.11
CA VAL A 12 -27.83 51.79 -16.72
C VAL A 12 -28.00 50.37 -16.11
N PHE A 13 -29.10 49.71 -16.39
CA PHE A 13 -29.31 48.34 -15.89
C PHE A 13 -28.44 47.31 -16.61
N ALA A 14 -28.09 47.47 -17.85
CA ALA A 14 -27.21 46.58 -18.62
C ALA A 14 -25.74 46.68 -18.19
N THR A 15 -25.29 47.79 -17.61
CA THR A 15 -23.91 47.98 -17.14
C THR A 15 -23.65 47.39 -15.74
N THR A 16 -24.70 46.97 -15.01
CA THR A 16 -24.57 46.35 -13.68
C THR A 16 -24.51 44.78 -13.72
N ALA A 17 -24.46 44.18 -14.92
CA ALA A 17 -24.12 42.79 -15.06
C ALA A 17 -22.63 42.59 -14.66
N GLY A 18 -22.36 42.84 -13.40
CA GLY A 18 -21.04 42.57 -12.81
C GLY A 18 -20.64 41.16 -13.07
N GLU A 19 -19.49 40.98 -13.66
CA GLU A 19 -18.80 39.73 -13.81
C GLU A 19 -18.83 39.03 -12.45
N ALA A 20 -19.59 37.96 -12.33
CA ALA A 20 -19.52 37.05 -11.18
C ALA A 20 -18.19 36.32 -11.28
N PHE A 21 -17.10 36.96 -10.88
CA PHE A 21 -15.83 36.29 -10.68
C PHE A 21 -16.10 35.18 -9.68
N GLY A 22 -16.12 33.95 -10.14
CA GLY A 22 -16.29 32.79 -9.30
C GLY A 22 -15.27 32.86 -8.16
N GLN A 23 -15.74 33.08 -6.93
CA GLN A 23 -14.88 33.19 -5.78
C GLN A 23 -14.10 31.87 -5.63
N VAL A 24 -12.78 31.94 -5.87
CA VAL A 24 -11.90 30.80 -5.65
C VAL A 24 -11.84 30.58 -4.13
N LYS A 25 -12.44 29.50 -3.69
CA LYS A 25 -12.35 29.09 -2.28
C LYS A 25 -10.93 28.63 -2.00
N VAL A 26 -10.34 29.08 -0.91
CA VAL A 26 -9.03 28.67 -0.44
C VAL A 26 -9.20 27.87 0.85
N LEU A 27 -8.70 26.65 0.84
CA LEU A 27 -8.55 25.84 2.05
C LEU A 27 -7.12 26.00 2.56
N SER A 28 -6.98 26.40 3.81
CA SER A 28 -5.69 26.53 4.48
C SER A 28 -5.63 25.65 5.73
N GLY A 29 -4.43 25.36 6.19
CA GLY A 29 -4.26 24.63 7.44
C GLY A 29 -2.81 24.30 7.73
N LYS A 30 -2.60 23.61 8.84
CA LYS A 30 -1.29 23.16 9.29
C LYS A 30 -1.27 21.63 9.34
N VAL A 31 -0.22 21.04 8.81
CA VAL A 31 0.06 19.61 8.92
C VAL A 31 1.17 19.42 9.95
N THR A 32 0.93 18.53 10.88
CA THR A 32 1.87 18.19 11.96
C THR A 32 2.05 16.66 12.03
N GLU A 33 3.13 16.23 12.67
CA GLU A 33 3.32 14.87 13.14
C GLU A 33 3.45 14.87 14.66
N MET A 34 3.22 13.72 15.29
CA MET A 34 3.41 13.56 16.72
C MET A 34 4.76 12.93 16.99
N PHE A 35 5.67 13.69 17.57
CA PHE A 35 6.93 13.18 18.09
C PHE A 35 6.85 13.08 19.62
N GLY A 36 6.53 11.88 20.12
CA GLY A 36 6.19 11.71 21.53
C GLY A 36 4.92 12.46 21.91
N ALA A 37 5.04 13.44 22.82
CA ALA A 37 3.92 14.31 23.24
C ALA A 37 3.87 15.66 22.51
N THR A 38 4.81 15.94 21.62
CA THR A 38 4.94 17.24 20.92
C THR A 38 4.45 17.12 19.48
N ALA A 39 3.66 18.10 19.04
CA ALA A 39 3.23 18.20 17.64
C ALA A 39 4.21 19.08 16.85
N GLU A 40 4.95 18.48 15.93
CA GLU A 40 5.92 19.17 15.09
C GLU A 40 5.37 19.45 13.69
N PRO A 41 5.70 20.61 13.08
CA PRO A 41 5.25 20.92 11.73
C PRO A 41 5.92 20.05 10.69
N MET A 42 5.13 19.53 9.73
CA MET A 42 5.63 18.72 8.62
C MET A 42 5.81 19.54 7.35
N VAL A 43 7.04 19.59 6.88
CA VAL A 43 7.45 20.21 5.61
C VAL A 43 7.29 19.21 4.45
N GLY A 44 6.85 19.70 3.28
CA GLY A 44 6.86 18.90 2.05
C GLY A 44 5.73 17.87 1.95
N VAL A 45 4.73 17.94 2.80
CA VAL A 45 3.53 17.08 2.69
C VAL A 45 2.76 17.46 1.44
N ASN A 46 2.48 16.47 0.61
CA ASN A 46 1.69 16.65 -0.59
C ASN A 46 0.19 16.71 -0.23
N VAL A 47 -0.48 17.79 -0.62
CA VAL A 47 -1.89 18.03 -0.37
C VAL A 47 -2.60 18.12 -1.71
N ASN A 48 -3.36 17.11 -2.06
CA ASN A 48 -4.09 17.01 -3.33
C ASN A 48 -5.60 17.09 -3.12
N ILE A 49 -6.31 17.66 -4.10
CA ILE A 49 -7.76 17.63 -4.14
C ILE A 49 -8.22 16.72 -5.28
N LEU A 50 -9.07 15.77 -4.95
CA LEU A 50 -9.62 14.79 -5.87
C LEU A 50 -11.13 14.97 -6.01
N ASN A 51 -11.65 14.71 -7.21
CA ASN A 51 -13.09 14.61 -7.43
C ASN A 51 -13.64 13.21 -7.07
N SER A 52 -14.94 13.00 -7.27
CA SER A 52 -15.62 11.72 -7.03
C SER A 52 -15.08 10.54 -7.84
N GLN A 53 -14.36 10.81 -8.93
CA GLN A 53 -13.73 9.81 -9.80
C GLN A 53 -12.25 9.56 -9.46
N ASN A 54 -11.77 10.07 -8.29
CA ASN A 54 -10.36 10.04 -7.87
C ASN A 54 -9.39 10.77 -8.83
N ARG A 55 -9.90 11.69 -9.66
CA ARG A 55 -9.08 12.51 -10.55
C ARG A 55 -8.57 13.72 -9.78
N SER A 56 -7.28 14.02 -9.88
CA SER A 56 -6.68 15.21 -9.28
C SER A 56 -7.13 16.48 -10.03
N LEU A 57 -7.64 17.44 -9.26
CA LEU A 57 -8.06 18.76 -9.73
C LEU A 57 -7.06 19.86 -9.38
N GLY A 58 -6.10 19.56 -8.52
CA GLY A 58 -5.05 20.46 -8.11
C GLY A 58 -4.39 19.99 -6.83
N GLY A 59 -3.29 20.62 -6.47
CA GLY A 59 -2.55 20.29 -5.26
C GLY A 59 -1.60 21.40 -4.84
N THR A 60 -1.05 21.26 -3.66
CA THR A 60 -0.03 22.11 -3.06
C THR A 60 0.85 21.27 -2.12
N ILE A 61 1.92 21.84 -1.64
CA ILE A 61 2.81 21.23 -0.63
C ILE A 61 2.90 22.14 0.60
N THR A 62 3.17 21.56 1.77
CA THR A 62 3.37 22.32 3.01
C THR A 62 4.74 23.00 3.01
N ASN A 63 4.78 24.22 3.58
CA ASN A 63 6.00 24.99 3.79
C ASN A 63 6.76 24.53 5.06
N MET A 64 7.83 25.26 5.44
CA MET A 64 8.65 24.95 6.62
C MET A 64 7.87 24.97 7.95
N ASP A 65 6.80 25.75 8.03
CA ASP A 65 5.92 25.81 9.21
C ASP A 65 4.82 24.75 9.18
N GLY A 66 4.83 23.85 8.17
CA GLY A 66 3.79 22.86 7.93
C GLY A 66 2.47 23.45 7.38
N ILE A 67 2.47 24.72 6.94
CA ILE A 67 1.28 25.42 6.47
C ILE A 67 1.09 25.15 4.97
N TYR A 68 -0.16 24.95 4.57
CA TYR A 68 -0.57 24.81 3.18
C TYR A 68 -1.72 25.75 2.84
N ASN A 69 -1.80 26.14 1.56
CA ASN A 69 -2.90 26.88 0.96
C ASN A 69 -3.31 26.17 -0.33
N LEU A 70 -4.51 25.63 -0.38
CA LEU A 70 -5.04 24.87 -1.50
C LEU A 70 -6.21 25.63 -2.13
N LYS A 71 -6.13 25.91 -3.43
CA LYS A 71 -7.24 26.46 -4.20
C LYS A 71 -8.24 25.35 -4.45
N VAL A 72 -9.48 25.55 -4.02
CA VAL A 72 -10.55 24.58 -4.12
C VAL A 72 -11.48 24.97 -5.28
N PRO A 73 -11.61 24.11 -6.31
CA PRO A 73 -12.54 24.36 -7.41
C PRO A 73 -13.99 24.29 -6.91
N ASN A 74 -14.89 24.91 -7.65
CA ASN A 74 -16.32 24.92 -7.31
C ASN A 74 -17.00 23.64 -7.84
N GLU A 75 -16.59 22.49 -7.28
CA GLU A 75 -17.15 21.17 -7.58
C GLU A 75 -17.69 20.52 -6.32
N ASN A 76 -18.60 19.56 -6.50
CA ASN A 76 -19.19 18.80 -5.40
C ASN A 76 -18.41 17.49 -5.16
N ASN A 77 -18.54 16.92 -3.95
CA ASN A 77 -17.95 15.63 -3.58
C ASN A 77 -16.42 15.58 -3.73
N LEU A 78 -15.75 16.64 -3.30
CA LEU A 78 -14.31 16.71 -3.29
C LEU A 78 -13.71 15.97 -2.09
N THR A 79 -12.54 15.38 -2.30
CA THR A 79 -11.74 14.72 -1.26
C THR A 79 -10.35 15.32 -1.22
N ILE A 80 -9.91 15.73 -0.04
CA ILE A 80 -8.55 16.22 0.19
C ILE A 80 -7.70 15.02 0.62
N VAL A 81 -6.55 14.86 -0.01
CA VAL A 81 -5.61 13.77 0.26
C VAL A 81 -4.29 14.33 0.72
N PHE A 82 -3.87 13.92 1.90
CA PHE A 82 -2.56 14.25 2.47
C PHE A 82 -1.67 13.03 2.36
N SER A 83 -0.50 13.18 1.74
CA SER A 83 0.46 12.09 1.57
C SER A 83 1.89 12.56 1.78
N TYR A 84 2.68 11.72 2.45
CA TYR A 84 4.10 11.91 2.71
C TYR A 84 4.80 10.55 2.80
N ILE A 85 6.07 10.49 2.41
CA ILE A 85 6.84 9.25 2.45
C ILE A 85 6.97 8.75 3.90
N GLY A 86 6.66 7.48 4.16
CA GLY A 86 6.70 6.89 5.49
C GLY A 86 5.50 7.20 6.39
N MET A 87 4.53 7.99 5.90
CA MET A 87 3.34 8.35 6.65
C MET A 87 2.08 7.76 6.03
N LYS A 88 1.12 7.43 6.87
CA LYS A 88 -0.18 6.93 6.43
C LYS A 88 -0.95 8.01 5.68
N THR A 89 -1.29 7.75 4.43
CA THR A 89 -2.10 8.66 3.60
C THR A 89 -3.47 8.89 4.23
N GLN A 90 -3.84 10.16 4.40
CA GLN A 90 -5.15 10.55 4.93
C GLN A 90 -6.03 11.11 3.82
N ARG A 91 -7.29 10.66 3.79
CA ARG A 91 -8.30 11.11 2.85
C ARG A 91 -9.47 11.71 3.62
N ILE A 92 -9.77 12.98 3.39
CA ILE A 92 -10.80 13.72 4.11
C ILE A 92 -11.77 14.33 3.12
N LYS A 93 -13.05 14.07 3.32
CA LYS A 93 -14.09 14.67 2.49
C LYS A 93 -14.16 16.19 2.74
N TYR A 94 -14.16 16.95 1.66
CA TYR A 94 -14.30 18.40 1.73
C TYR A 94 -15.77 18.81 1.90
N ASN A 95 -16.08 19.51 2.97
CA ASN A 95 -17.45 19.95 3.30
C ASN A 95 -17.59 21.50 3.29
N GLY A 96 -16.71 22.20 2.56
CA GLY A 96 -16.76 23.67 2.46
C GLY A 96 -15.99 24.43 3.54
N GLN A 97 -15.23 23.72 4.40
CA GLN A 97 -14.39 24.35 5.42
C GLN A 97 -13.28 25.17 4.78
N THR A 98 -12.91 26.29 5.43
CA THR A 98 -11.80 27.17 5.00
C THR A 98 -10.49 26.83 5.71
N LYS A 99 -10.56 26.12 6.84
CA LYS A 99 -9.40 25.71 7.64
C LYS A 99 -9.48 24.23 7.98
N LEU A 100 -8.39 23.50 7.77
CA LEU A 100 -8.28 22.08 8.09
C LEU A 100 -6.85 21.76 8.55
N ASN A 101 -6.70 21.48 9.84
CA ASN A 101 -5.43 21.06 10.44
C ASN A 101 -5.40 19.54 10.52
N ILE A 102 -4.25 18.93 10.20
CA ILE A 102 -4.07 17.49 10.11
C ILE A 102 -2.85 17.09 10.91
N THR A 103 -2.97 15.99 11.65
CA THR A 103 -1.83 15.28 12.24
C THR A 103 -1.60 14.00 11.48
N MET A 104 -0.44 13.91 10.83
CA MET A 104 -0.01 12.68 10.14
C MET A 104 0.39 11.62 11.17
N LYS A 105 0.25 10.38 10.78
CA LYS A 105 0.67 9.22 11.59
C LYS A 105 1.63 8.40 10.77
N ASP A 106 2.61 7.83 11.43
CA ASP A 106 3.53 6.89 10.79
C ASP A 106 2.77 5.76 10.12
N ASP A 107 3.15 5.43 8.91
CA ASP A 107 2.73 4.20 8.26
C ASP A 107 3.59 3.04 8.80
N THR A 108 3.49 2.81 10.13
CA THR A 108 3.91 1.56 10.70
C THR A 108 2.93 0.51 10.17
N GLN A 109 3.04 0.16 8.91
CA GLN A 109 2.73 -1.19 8.50
C GLN A 109 3.56 -2.04 9.45
N SER A 110 2.91 -2.65 10.44
CA SER A 110 3.51 -3.82 11.06
C SER A 110 3.94 -4.65 9.87
N ILE A 111 5.24 -4.71 9.63
CA ILE A 111 5.83 -5.75 8.83
C ILE A 111 5.35 -6.98 9.59
N ASN A 112 4.22 -7.53 9.16
CA ASN A 112 3.89 -8.88 9.54
C ASN A 112 5.15 -9.60 9.17
N GLU A 113 5.91 -9.94 10.19
CA GLU A 113 7.09 -10.76 10.07
C GLU A 113 6.69 -11.83 9.08
N VAL A 114 7.19 -11.72 7.85
CA VAL A 114 7.05 -12.79 6.89
C VAL A 114 7.86 -13.87 7.54
N VAL A 115 7.22 -14.66 8.40
CA VAL A 115 7.72 -15.94 8.82
C VAL A 115 7.83 -16.71 7.52
N ILE A 116 9.00 -16.59 6.90
CA ILE A 116 9.40 -17.48 5.84
C ILE A 116 9.50 -18.83 6.57
N SER A 117 8.37 -19.51 6.64
CA SER A 117 8.33 -20.90 6.98
C SER A 117 9.09 -21.60 5.86
N GLY A 118 10.40 -21.51 5.94
CA GLY A 118 11.32 -22.27 5.12
C GLY A 118 11.00 -23.70 5.43
N LYS A 119 10.23 -24.36 4.56
CA LYS A 119 10.11 -25.81 4.57
C LYS A 119 11.55 -26.31 4.56
N ARG A 120 12.00 -26.82 5.70
CA ARG A 120 13.34 -27.39 5.84
C ARG A 120 13.48 -28.41 4.73
N ILE A 121 14.31 -28.09 3.76
CA ILE A 121 14.64 -29.05 2.70
C ILE A 121 15.43 -30.12 3.40
N GLU A 122 14.81 -31.28 3.58
CA GLU A 122 15.52 -32.43 4.12
C GLU A 122 16.62 -32.77 3.13
N ARG A 123 17.85 -32.64 3.59
CA ARG A 123 19.04 -33.05 2.85
C ARG A 123 19.38 -34.46 3.29
N ASN A 124 19.78 -35.29 2.35
CA ASN A 124 20.32 -36.60 2.69
C ASN A 124 21.66 -36.46 3.43
N ASP A 125 22.19 -37.56 3.92
CA ASP A 125 23.47 -37.59 4.66
C ASP A 125 24.66 -37.01 3.86
N MET A 126 24.54 -36.92 2.53
CA MET A 126 25.50 -36.30 1.62
C MET A 126 25.27 -34.81 1.41
N GLY A 127 24.29 -34.19 2.08
CA GLY A 127 23.99 -32.75 2.01
C GLY A 127 23.25 -32.30 0.73
N ILE A 128 22.79 -33.23 -0.10
CA ILE A 128 22.13 -32.96 -1.38
C ILE A 128 20.60 -32.89 -1.15
N SER A 129 19.95 -31.85 -1.68
CA SER A 129 18.50 -31.73 -1.57
C SER A 129 17.80 -32.73 -2.53
N SER A 130 16.62 -33.19 -2.14
CA SER A 130 15.81 -34.13 -2.97
C SER A 130 15.47 -33.58 -4.37
N ARG A 131 15.59 -32.27 -4.57
CA ARG A 131 15.38 -31.63 -5.89
C ARG A 131 16.61 -31.68 -6.79
N GLU A 132 17.79 -31.90 -6.23
CA GLU A 132 19.07 -31.90 -6.94
C GLU A 132 19.54 -33.33 -7.23
N GLN A 133 18.81 -34.34 -6.72
CA GLN A 133 19.13 -35.74 -7.02
C GLN A 133 18.66 -36.08 -8.43
N SER A 134 19.63 -36.35 -9.29
CA SER A 134 19.37 -36.82 -10.66
C SER A 134 19.14 -38.36 -10.75
N SER A 135 19.29 -39.07 -9.63
CA SER A 135 19.07 -40.52 -9.52
C SER A 135 17.98 -40.85 -8.51
N ALA A 136 17.21 -41.89 -8.77
CA ALA A 136 16.23 -42.40 -7.81
C ALA A 136 16.95 -43.01 -6.60
N THR A 137 16.73 -42.43 -5.42
CA THR A 137 17.26 -42.96 -4.16
C THR A 137 16.10 -43.51 -3.35
N GLN A 138 16.17 -44.76 -2.99
CA GLN A 138 15.19 -45.41 -2.10
C GLN A 138 15.82 -45.62 -0.72
N LYS A 139 15.16 -45.14 0.34
CA LYS A 139 15.58 -45.31 1.73
C LYS A 139 14.83 -46.53 2.28
N VAL A 140 15.56 -47.51 2.71
CA VAL A 140 15.01 -48.73 3.33
C VAL A 140 15.30 -48.68 4.82
N ASN A 141 14.28 -48.84 5.65
CA ASN A 141 14.43 -48.87 7.11
C ASN A 141 14.70 -50.32 7.55
N MET A 142 15.90 -50.55 8.03
CA MET A 142 16.34 -51.92 8.44
C MET A 142 15.56 -52.45 9.64
N GLU A 143 15.04 -51.60 10.53
CA GLU A 143 14.24 -52.02 11.68
C GLU A 143 12.94 -52.72 11.26
N ASP A 144 12.28 -52.18 10.22
CA ASP A 144 11.04 -52.73 9.68
C ASP A 144 11.27 -54.06 8.96
N LEU A 145 12.43 -54.21 8.31
CA LEU A 145 12.79 -55.45 7.61
C LEU A 145 13.06 -56.60 8.60
N VAL A 146 13.76 -56.36 9.66
CA VAL A 146 14.07 -57.39 10.67
C VAL A 146 12.83 -57.77 11.48
N ALA A 147 11.85 -56.89 11.62
CA ALA A 147 10.61 -57.17 12.34
C ALA A 147 9.64 -58.07 11.56
N ILE A 148 9.73 -58.15 10.23
CA ILE A 148 8.79 -58.88 9.37
C ILE A 148 9.22 -60.30 9.13
N ALA A 149 10.51 -60.60 9.01
CA ALA A 149 11.03 -61.95 8.80
C ALA A 149 12.41 -62.17 9.42
N PRO A 150 12.67 -63.33 10.00
CA PRO A 150 14.01 -63.69 10.45
C PRO A 150 14.89 -63.95 9.22
N VAL A 151 15.67 -62.93 8.84
CA VAL A 151 16.62 -62.99 7.73
C VAL A 151 17.98 -63.45 8.20
N THR A 152 18.57 -64.33 7.44
CA THR A 152 19.88 -64.89 7.75
C THR A 152 21.02 -64.03 7.26
N SER A 153 20.77 -63.17 6.28
CA SER A 153 21.75 -62.20 5.78
C SER A 153 21.09 -60.87 5.37
N ILE A 154 21.90 -59.82 5.34
CA ILE A 154 21.45 -58.48 4.93
C ILE A 154 21.08 -58.47 3.44
N GLU A 155 21.78 -59.26 2.63
CA GLU A 155 21.56 -59.40 1.20
C GLU A 155 20.17 -59.95 0.91
N ASP A 156 19.73 -60.98 1.64
CA ASP A 156 18.39 -61.57 1.54
C ASP A 156 17.28 -60.57 1.91
N ALA A 157 17.56 -59.72 2.91
CA ALA A 157 16.62 -58.71 3.33
C ALA A 157 16.39 -57.60 2.31
N LEU A 158 17.40 -57.26 1.53
CA LEU A 158 17.35 -56.22 0.50
C LEU A 158 16.80 -56.73 -0.84
N GLN A 159 16.84 -58.05 -1.07
CA GLN A 159 16.34 -58.65 -2.29
C GLN A 159 14.80 -58.51 -2.39
N GLY A 160 14.33 -57.83 -3.38
CA GLY A 160 12.91 -57.58 -3.60
C GLY A 160 12.39 -56.25 -3.04
N GLN A 161 13.14 -55.55 -2.19
CA GLN A 161 12.77 -54.20 -1.69
C GLN A 161 13.33 -53.09 -2.58
N LEU A 162 14.39 -53.34 -3.30
CA LEU A 162 15.01 -52.35 -4.18
C LEU A 162 14.66 -52.72 -5.65
N GLY A 163 13.81 -51.90 -6.27
CA GLY A 163 13.47 -52.04 -7.68
C GLY A 163 14.68 -51.80 -8.58
N GLY A 164 15.09 -52.79 -9.37
CA GLY A 164 16.16 -52.71 -10.37
C GLY A 164 17.58 -52.99 -9.85
N VAL A 165 17.72 -53.53 -8.64
CA VAL A 165 19.01 -53.98 -8.09
C VAL A 165 19.05 -55.53 -8.09
N ASP A 166 20.04 -56.11 -8.77
CA ASP A 166 20.33 -57.53 -8.74
C ASP A 166 21.55 -57.75 -7.84
N ILE A 167 21.35 -58.48 -6.75
CA ILE A 167 22.41 -58.80 -5.78
C ILE A 167 22.95 -60.17 -6.13
N VAL A 168 24.15 -60.22 -6.69
CA VAL A 168 24.87 -61.48 -7.00
C VAL A 168 25.79 -61.80 -5.85
N LEU A 169 25.50 -62.94 -5.17
CA LEU A 169 26.35 -63.52 -4.15
C LEU A 169 27.56 -64.17 -4.81
N GLY A 170 28.77 -63.70 -4.48
CA GLY A 170 30.03 -64.25 -4.95
C GLY A 170 30.51 -65.44 -4.09
#